data_6ef9e99113b31449e2413cdf3ccaeced
#
_entry.id   6ef9e99113b31449e2413cdf3ccaeced
#
_cell.length_a   1.000
_cell.length_b   1.000
_cell.length_c   1.000
_cell.angle_alpha   90.00
_cell.angle_beta   90.00
_cell.angle_gamma   90.00
#
_symmetry.space_group_name_H-M   'P 1'
#
loop_
_entity.id
_entity.type
_entity.pdbx_description
1 polymer ?
#
loop_
_entity_poly.entity_id
_entity_poly.type
_entity_poly.pdbx_seq_one_letter_code
_entity_poly.pdbx_strand_id
1 'polypeptide(L)'
;MPSLDGAVVLVTGANGGLGTHFVHDALARGAAKVYATARSPRPWDDERIVPLTLDVTDSASIDAAVAAAPDVTVLINNAGAIPPNSSLLDVTEADIRANMETNFFGPVLLARAFAPILAAKSQSVLVDVHSIASWYAFGGVYSASKAALWSATNSLRIELAPKGVHVTGVHMGYVDTPMAAHADGPKLLPAELVTTVYDAVEAGEHEVLADELTVQVKSALSGPVEALYPDLHSTNA
;
A
#
# COMPACT_ATOMS: atom_id res chain seq x y z
N MET A 1 -12.60 -17.54 4.33
CA MET A 1 -12.02 -16.46 3.54
C MET A 1 -12.12 -15.18 4.34
N PRO A 2 -11.24 -14.22 4.19
CA PRO A 2 -11.37 -12.92 4.87
C PRO A 2 -12.71 -12.27 4.53
N SER A 3 -13.27 -11.48 5.46
CA SER A 3 -14.49 -10.71 5.24
C SER A 3 -14.31 -9.31 5.84
N LEU A 4 -14.86 -8.30 5.18
CA LEU A 4 -14.91 -6.95 5.73
C LEU A 4 -16.10 -6.78 6.70
N ASP A 5 -17.11 -7.64 6.63
CA ASP A 5 -18.26 -7.59 7.55
C ASP A 5 -17.81 -7.89 8.99
N GLY A 6 -18.07 -6.96 9.89
CA GLY A 6 -17.62 -6.99 11.28
C GLY A 6 -16.13 -6.72 11.49
N ALA A 7 -15.34 -6.45 10.44
CA ALA A 7 -13.91 -6.20 10.55
C ALA A 7 -13.60 -4.91 11.30
N VAL A 8 -12.41 -4.88 11.93
CA VAL A 8 -11.78 -3.66 12.44
C VAL A 8 -10.59 -3.34 11.54
N VAL A 9 -10.71 -2.28 10.77
CA VAL A 9 -9.74 -1.91 9.73
C VAL A 9 -8.85 -0.77 10.22
N LEU A 10 -7.54 -0.85 10.00
CA LEU A 10 -6.63 0.27 10.16
C LEU A 10 -6.09 0.68 8.80
N VAL A 11 -6.27 1.95 8.44
CA VAL A 11 -5.81 2.51 7.15
C VAL A 11 -4.74 3.56 7.42
N THR A 12 -3.53 3.37 6.87
CA THR A 12 -2.49 4.40 6.92
C THR A 12 -2.66 5.41 5.80
N GLY A 13 -2.39 6.70 6.10
CA GLY A 13 -2.59 7.77 5.12
C GLY A 13 -4.05 8.03 4.75
N ALA A 14 -4.96 7.91 5.73
CA ALA A 14 -6.41 7.96 5.52
C ALA A 14 -6.97 9.33 5.10
N ASN A 15 -6.20 10.42 5.28
CA ASN A 15 -6.72 11.79 5.06
C ASN A 15 -6.96 12.16 3.60
N GLY A 16 -6.45 11.41 2.64
CA GLY A 16 -6.59 11.76 1.23
C GLY A 16 -6.27 10.63 0.27
N GLY A 17 -6.39 10.92 -1.01
CA GLY A 17 -6.13 9.94 -2.08
C GLY A 17 -6.93 8.66 -1.88
N LEU A 18 -6.27 7.52 -2.06
CA LEU A 18 -6.87 6.20 -1.87
C LEU A 18 -7.32 5.95 -0.42
N GLY A 19 -6.61 6.52 0.57
CA GLY A 19 -6.90 6.27 1.98
C GLY A 19 -8.33 6.62 2.38
N THR A 20 -8.87 7.73 1.88
CA THR A 20 -10.27 8.12 2.12
C THR A 20 -11.25 7.10 1.55
N HIS A 21 -10.98 6.56 0.36
CA HIS A 21 -11.82 5.55 -0.27
C HIS A 21 -11.74 4.22 0.48
N PHE A 22 -10.56 3.80 0.94
CA PHE A 22 -10.42 2.62 1.80
C PHE A 22 -11.27 2.72 3.06
N VAL A 23 -11.31 3.91 3.72
CA VAL A 23 -12.13 4.13 4.91
C VAL A 23 -13.61 3.97 4.60
N HIS A 24 -14.10 4.65 3.57
CA HIS A 24 -15.54 4.66 3.26
C HIS A 24 -16.03 3.30 2.74
N ASP A 25 -15.28 2.63 1.85
CA ASP A 25 -15.67 1.35 1.28
C ASP A 25 -15.62 0.23 2.33
N ALA A 26 -14.66 0.26 3.26
CA ALA A 26 -14.66 -0.66 4.40
C ALA A 26 -15.96 -0.59 5.20
N LEU A 27 -16.43 0.63 5.51
CA LEU A 27 -17.69 0.83 6.22
C LEU A 27 -18.92 0.40 5.40
N ALA A 28 -18.90 0.66 4.10
CA ALA A 28 -19.96 0.23 3.18
C ALA A 28 -20.06 -1.30 3.08
N ARG A 29 -18.95 -2.01 3.28
CA ARG A 29 -18.87 -3.49 3.33
C ARG A 29 -19.13 -4.07 4.72
N GLY A 30 -19.57 -3.26 5.69
CA GLY A 30 -19.97 -3.72 7.00
C GLY A 30 -18.86 -3.76 8.05
N ALA A 31 -17.72 -3.10 7.82
CA ALA A 31 -16.69 -2.99 8.85
C ALA A 31 -17.28 -2.35 10.12
N ALA A 32 -17.02 -2.99 11.27
CA ALA A 32 -17.51 -2.52 12.56
C ALA A 32 -16.81 -1.22 13.01
N LYS A 33 -15.55 -1.04 12.58
CA LYS A 33 -14.74 0.12 12.94
C LYS A 33 -13.62 0.33 11.93
N VAL A 34 -13.25 1.61 11.72
CA VAL A 34 -12.06 1.97 10.93
C VAL A 34 -11.20 2.95 11.72
N TYR A 35 -9.97 2.58 12.03
CA TYR A 35 -8.94 3.50 12.48
C TYR A 35 -8.37 4.25 11.27
N ALA A 36 -8.76 5.50 11.11
CA ALA A 36 -8.31 6.37 10.03
C ALA A 36 -7.05 7.11 10.47
N THR A 37 -5.87 6.61 10.06
CA THR A 37 -4.62 7.13 10.59
C THR A 37 -3.93 8.11 9.65
N ALA A 38 -3.34 9.14 10.25
CA ALA A 38 -2.53 10.16 9.58
C ALA A 38 -1.62 10.87 10.60
N ARG A 39 -0.59 11.60 10.13
CA ARG A 39 0.24 12.45 11.00
C ARG A 39 -0.57 13.53 11.71
N SER A 40 -1.59 14.06 11.03
CA SER A 40 -2.56 15.02 11.57
C SER A 40 -3.96 14.57 11.17
N PRO A 41 -4.59 13.67 11.94
CA PRO A 41 -5.90 13.13 11.60
C PRO A 41 -6.97 14.22 11.52
N ARG A 42 -7.85 14.10 10.54
CA ARG A 42 -9.03 14.97 10.43
C ARG A 42 -10.24 14.36 11.16
N PRO A 43 -11.24 15.15 11.54
CA PRO A 43 -12.54 14.63 11.99
C PRO A 43 -13.27 13.92 10.84
N TRP A 44 -14.16 12.99 11.19
CA TRP A 44 -15.02 12.25 10.29
C TRP A 44 -16.47 12.29 10.81
N ASP A 45 -17.44 12.19 9.91
CA ASP A 45 -18.87 12.31 10.26
C ASP A 45 -19.52 10.99 10.74
N ASP A 46 -18.82 9.84 10.59
CA ASP A 46 -19.30 8.52 11.03
C ASP A 46 -18.59 8.10 12.31
N GLU A 47 -19.34 7.79 13.35
CA GLU A 47 -18.80 7.42 14.68
C GLU A 47 -17.99 6.12 14.70
N ARG A 48 -18.13 5.27 13.66
CA ARG A 48 -17.33 4.06 13.49
C ARG A 48 -15.92 4.38 13.00
N ILE A 49 -15.66 5.59 12.53
CA ILE A 49 -14.32 6.05 12.13
C ILE A 49 -13.64 6.69 13.33
N VAL A 50 -12.53 6.09 13.73
CA VAL A 50 -11.70 6.58 14.84
C VAL A 50 -10.45 7.24 14.25
N PRO A 51 -10.36 8.58 14.30
CA PRO A 51 -9.13 9.28 13.91
C PRO A 51 -7.98 8.90 14.84
N LEU A 52 -6.83 8.51 14.30
CA LEU A 52 -5.68 8.12 15.11
C LEU A 52 -4.39 8.71 14.54
N THR A 53 -3.59 9.35 15.39
CA THR A 53 -2.29 9.89 14.99
C THR A 53 -1.32 8.75 14.69
N LEU A 54 -0.71 8.77 13.51
CA LEU A 54 0.33 7.83 13.11
C LEU A 54 1.28 8.49 12.09
N ASP A 55 2.53 8.59 12.48
CA ASP A 55 3.65 8.77 11.57
C ASP A 55 4.31 7.41 11.35
N VAL A 56 4.23 6.90 10.12
CA VAL A 56 4.77 5.58 9.76
C VAL A 56 6.29 5.54 9.78
N THR A 57 6.96 6.70 9.87
CA THR A 57 8.42 6.83 9.95
C THR A 57 8.93 6.94 11.37
N ASP A 58 8.05 6.97 12.38
CA ASP A 58 8.38 7.11 13.80
C ASP A 58 7.96 5.85 14.58
N SER A 59 8.95 5.12 15.10
CA SER A 59 8.73 3.89 15.85
C SER A 59 7.87 4.12 17.12
N ALA A 60 8.03 5.26 17.80
CA ALA A 60 7.21 5.56 18.98
C ALA A 60 5.76 5.82 18.59
N SER A 61 5.52 6.44 17.43
CA SER A 61 4.18 6.62 16.87
C SER A 61 3.54 5.28 16.47
N ILE A 62 4.32 4.35 15.91
CA ILE A 62 3.86 3.00 15.60
C ILE A 62 3.46 2.26 16.88
N ASP A 63 4.30 2.27 17.92
CA ASP A 63 4.01 1.62 19.20
C ASP A 63 2.74 2.19 19.86
N ALA A 64 2.56 3.51 19.80
CA ALA A 64 1.36 4.17 20.29
C ALA A 64 0.10 3.75 19.51
N ALA A 65 0.19 3.62 18.19
CA ALA A 65 -0.91 3.16 17.35
C ALA A 65 -1.29 1.70 17.64
N VAL A 66 -0.30 0.82 17.85
CA VAL A 66 -0.52 -0.59 18.26
C VAL A 66 -1.26 -0.65 19.60
N ALA A 67 -0.85 0.16 20.57
CA ALA A 67 -1.51 0.21 21.88
C ALA A 67 -2.94 0.74 21.80
N ALA A 68 -3.20 1.69 20.90
CA ALA A 68 -4.52 2.32 20.71
C ALA A 68 -5.49 1.45 19.87
N ALA A 69 -4.98 0.53 19.06
CA ALA A 69 -5.76 -0.28 18.11
C ALA A 69 -5.54 -1.80 18.30
N PRO A 70 -5.76 -2.37 19.50
CA PRO A 70 -5.46 -3.78 19.81
C PRO A 70 -6.46 -4.76 19.20
N ASP A 71 -7.52 -4.28 18.60
CA ASP A 71 -8.62 -5.07 18.03
C ASP A 71 -8.56 -5.18 16.50
N VAL A 72 -7.57 -4.61 15.83
CA VAL A 72 -7.40 -4.63 14.37
C VAL A 72 -7.40 -6.05 13.83
N THR A 73 -8.20 -6.26 12.78
CA THR A 73 -8.25 -7.50 11.99
C THR A 73 -7.75 -7.29 10.55
N VAL A 74 -7.80 -6.06 10.05
CA VAL A 74 -7.32 -5.70 8.69
C VAL A 74 -6.39 -4.50 8.80
N LEU A 75 -5.13 -4.67 8.41
CA LEU A 75 -4.14 -3.59 8.30
C LEU A 75 -3.93 -3.22 6.82
N ILE A 76 -4.14 -1.95 6.48
CA ILE A 76 -3.91 -1.42 5.13
C ILE A 76 -2.75 -0.42 5.16
N ASN A 77 -1.60 -0.84 4.68
CA ASN A 77 -0.42 -0.03 4.43
C ASN A 77 -0.61 0.75 3.11
N ASN A 78 -1.31 1.89 3.20
CA ASN A 78 -1.59 2.76 2.07
C ASN A 78 -0.72 4.03 2.07
N ALA A 79 -0.22 4.47 3.21
CA ALA A 79 0.66 5.65 3.27
C ALA A 79 1.86 5.50 2.34
N GLY A 80 2.13 6.53 1.57
CA GLY A 80 3.24 6.56 0.62
C GLY A 80 3.61 7.99 0.26
N ALA A 81 4.82 8.15 -0.28
CA ALA A 81 5.35 9.41 -0.75
C ALA A 81 6.11 9.22 -2.06
N ILE A 82 6.14 10.26 -2.88
CA ILE A 82 7.04 10.37 -4.04
C ILE A 82 8.14 11.39 -3.72
N PRO A 83 9.38 11.19 -4.18
CA PRO A 83 10.43 12.18 -4.01
C PRO A 83 10.18 13.37 -4.94
N PRO A 84 10.79 14.55 -4.64
CA PRO A 84 10.64 15.73 -5.50
C PRO A 84 11.29 15.56 -6.88
N ASN A 85 12.21 14.62 -7.02
CA ASN A 85 12.89 14.27 -8.26
C ASN A 85 12.97 12.77 -8.43
N SER A 86 12.65 12.26 -9.62
CA SER A 86 12.70 10.84 -9.96
C SER A 86 14.10 10.35 -10.42
N SER A 87 15.03 11.26 -10.75
CA SER A 87 16.39 10.88 -11.16
C SER A 87 17.20 10.35 -9.98
N LEU A 88 17.72 9.12 -10.09
CA LEU A 88 18.64 8.57 -9.08
C LEU A 88 19.97 9.29 -9.00
N LEU A 89 20.35 10.02 -10.06
CA LEU A 89 21.63 10.73 -10.13
C LEU A 89 21.55 12.14 -9.53
N ASP A 90 20.34 12.74 -9.49
CA ASP A 90 20.14 14.14 -9.10
C ASP A 90 19.35 14.30 -7.79
N VAL A 91 18.73 13.21 -7.29
CA VAL A 91 17.99 13.23 -6.01
C VAL A 91 18.97 13.31 -4.83
N THR A 92 18.61 14.03 -3.78
CA THR A 92 19.47 14.13 -2.59
C THR A 92 19.46 12.83 -1.76
N GLU A 93 20.54 12.57 -1.01
CA GLU A 93 20.59 11.44 -0.09
C GLU A 93 19.45 11.51 0.95
N ALA A 94 19.12 12.72 1.42
CA ALA A 94 18.02 12.92 2.36
C ALA A 94 16.67 12.49 1.76
N ASP A 95 16.40 12.82 0.51
CA ASP A 95 15.17 12.42 -0.18
C ASP A 95 15.13 10.91 -0.44
N ILE A 96 16.28 10.29 -0.78
CA ILE A 96 16.38 8.83 -0.90
C ILE A 96 15.96 8.16 0.41
N ARG A 97 16.55 8.60 1.53
CA ARG A 97 16.26 8.05 2.86
C ARG A 97 14.81 8.27 3.25
N ALA A 98 14.30 9.49 3.12
CA ALA A 98 12.91 9.83 3.46
C ALA A 98 11.88 9.01 2.66
N ASN A 99 12.17 8.75 1.38
CA ASN A 99 11.31 7.92 0.55
C ASN A 99 11.31 6.46 0.99
N MET A 100 12.49 5.91 1.32
CA MET A 100 12.63 4.56 1.87
C MET A 100 11.96 4.42 3.25
N GLU A 101 12.10 5.42 4.13
CA GLU A 101 11.44 5.43 5.43
C GLU A 101 9.92 5.33 5.29
N THR A 102 9.33 6.12 4.40
CA THR A 102 7.87 6.13 4.22
C THR A 102 7.37 4.88 3.49
N ASN A 103 8.01 4.51 2.37
CA ASN A 103 7.45 3.52 1.45
C ASN A 103 7.88 2.07 1.73
N PHE A 104 8.96 1.88 2.48
CA PHE A 104 9.50 0.56 2.80
C PHE A 104 9.55 0.29 4.30
N PHE A 105 10.32 1.07 5.07
CA PHE A 105 10.45 0.81 6.50
C PHE A 105 9.14 0.97 7.24
N GLY A 106 8.35 2.01 6.95
CA GLY A 106 7.05 2.25 7.55
C GLY A 106 6.11 1.04 7.47
N PRO A 107 5.73 0.56 6.28
CA PRO A 107 4.85 -0.60 6.14
C PRO A 107 5.44 -1.89 6.72
N VAL A 108 6.75 -2.13 6.62
CA VAL A 108 7.40 -3.31 7.20
C VAL A 108 7.37 -3.27 8.73
N LEU A 109 7.67 -2.12 9.34
CA LEU A 109 7.63 -1.97 10.80
C LEU A 109 6.21 -2.05 11.34
N LEU A 110 5.21 -1.48 10.63
CA LEU A 110 3.80 -1.62 10.97
C LEU A 110 3.34 -3.08 10.88
N ALA A 111 3.64 -3.76 9.79
CA ALA A 111 3.31 -5.18 9.65
C ALA A 111 3.93 -6.02 10.78
N ARG A 112 5.20 -5.76 11.12
CA ARG A 112 5.88 -6.41 12.25
C ARG A 112 5.20 -6.13 13.58
N ALA A 113 4.84 -4.87 13.85
CA ALA A 113 4.25 -4.45 15.11
C ALA A 113 2.82 -5.00 15.29
N PHE A 114 2.01 -5.02 14.22
CA PHE A 114 0.64 -5.56 14.24
C PHE A 114 0.58 -7.08 14.06
N ALA A 115 1.64 -7.76 13.62
CA ALA A 115 1.63 -9.20 13.38
C ALA A 115 1.11 -10.03 14.55
N PRO A 116 1.46 -9.76 15.83
CA PRO A 116 0.91 -10.50 16.97
C PRO A 116 -0.61 -10.32 17.14
N ILE A 117 -1.11 -9.10 16.87
CA ILE A 117 -2.55 -8.78 16.94
C ILE A 117 -3.29 -9.51 15.83
N LEU A 118 -2.81 -9.41 14.60
CA LEU A 118 -3.40 -10.08 13.44
C LEU A 118 -3.39 -11.60 13.61
N ALA A 119 -2.28 -12.17 14.06
CA ALA A 119 -2.15 -13.61 14.29
C ALA A 119 -3.06 -14.16 15.40
N ALA A 120 -3.51 -13.31 16.32
CA ALA A 120 -4.45 -13.71 17.38
C ALA A 120 -5.92 -13.72 16.93
N LYS A 121 -6.21 -13.30 15.70
CA LYS A 121 -7.56 -13.21 15.14
C LYS A 121 -7.79 -14.31 14.10
N SER A 122 -9.03 -14.76 13.96
CA SER A 122 -9.46 -15.55 12.79
C SER A 122 -9.73 -14.61 11.61
N GLN A 123 -9.22 -14.92 10.43
CA GLN A 123 -9.49 -14.15 9.19
C GLN A 123 -8.87 -12.74 9.16
N SER A 124 -7.67 -12.59 9.66
CA SER A 124 -6.96 -11.31 9.59
C SER A 124 -6.24 -11.11 8.25
N VAL A 125 -6.07 -9.83 7.88
CA VAL A 125 -5.52 -9.43 6.59
C VAL A 125 -4.46 -8.34 6.76
N LEU A 126 -3.40 -8.46 5.96
CA LEU A 126 -2.46 -7.38 5.67
C LEU A 126 -2.57 -7.02 4.19
N VAL A 127 -2.80 -5.75 3.88
CA VAL A 127 -2.78 -5.21 2.52
C VAL A 127 -1.63 -4.22 2.38
N ASP A 128 -0.73 -4.47 1.43
CA ASP A 128 0.33 -3.55 1.09
C ASP A 128 0.05 -2.89 -0.27
N VAL A 129 -0.09 -1.56 -0.28
CA VAL A 129 -0.33 -0.79 -1.50
C VAL A 129 1.01 -0.50 -2.17
N HIS A 130 1.27 -1.22 -3.26
CA HIS A 130 2.44 -1.11 -4.12
C HIS A 130 2.26 -0.07 -5.24
N SER A 131 2.70 -0.43 -6.41
CA SER A 131 2.57 0.28 -7.68
C SER A 131 3.12 -0.62 -8.79
N ILE A 132 2.79 -0.34 -10.04
CA ILE A 132 3.52 -0.84 -11.21
C ILE A 132 5.02 -0.53 -11.12
N ALA A 133 5.37 0.58 -10.43
CA ALA A 133 6.75 0.98 -10.17
C ALA A 133 7.54 -0.04 -9.34
N SER A 134 6.90 -1.03 -8.70
CA SER A 134 7.59 -2.16 -8.07
C SER A 134 8.39 -3.01 -9.07
N TRP A 135 8.04 -2.94 -10.34
CA TRP A 135 8.60 -3.74 -11.43
C TRP A 135 9.15 -2.90 -12.58
N TYR A 136 8.62 -1.68 -12.75
CA TYR A 136 8.99 -0.77 -13.81
C TYR A 136 9.68 0.48 -13.25
N ALA A 137 10.96 0.67 -13.58
CA ALA A 137 11.86 1.60 -12.89
C ALA A 137 11.78 3.06 -13.38
N PHE A 138 10.60 3.56 -13.76
CA PHE A 138 10.43 4.92 -14.25
C PHE A 138 10.45 6.01 -13.15
N GLY A 139 10.25 5.64 -11.91
CA GLY A 139 10.14 6.55 -10.77
C GLY A 139 11.41 6.64 -9.90
N GLY A 140 12.56 6.15 -10.37
CA GLY A 140 13.82 6.24 -9.65
C GLY A 140 13.74 5.67 -8.23
N VAL A 141 13.96 6.53 -7.21
CA VAL A 141 13.89 6.14 -5.79
C VAL A 141 12.52 5.58 -5.40
N TYR A 142 11.45 6.16 -5.93
CA TYR A 142 10.10 5.64 -5.70
C TYR A 142 9.97 4.19 -6.18
N SER A 143 10.45 3.91 -7.39
CA SER A 143 10.45 2.54 -7.92
C SER A 143 11.27 1.59 -7.06
N ALA A 144 12.47 2.01 -6.64
CA ALA A 144 13.33 1.23 -5.76
C ALA A 144 12.63 0.91 -4.42
N SER A 145 11.95 1.90 -3.81
CA SER A 145 11.22 1.71 -2.56
C SER A 145 10.03 0.76 -2.70
N LYS A 146 9.29 0.85 -3.81
CA LYS A 146 8.16 -0.06 -4.08
C LYS A 146 8.61 -1.46 -4.47
N ALA A 147 9.75 -1.63 -5.14
CA ALA A 147 10.38 -2.92 -5.38
C ALA A 147 10.82 -3.59 -4.08
N ALA A 148 11.43 -2.82 -3.16
CA ALA A 148 11.80 -3.31 -1.83
C ALA A 148 10.57 -3.77 -1.03
N LEU A 149 9.50 -2.97 -1.03
CA LEU A 149 8.24 -3.34 -0.37
C LEU A 149 7.62 -4.60 -0.97
N TRP A 150 7.59 -4.73 -2.30
CA TRP A 150 7.09 -5.94 -2.96
C TRP A 150 7.83 -7.20 -2.51
N SER A 151 9.17 -7.14 -2.43
CA SER A 151 9.98 -8.25 -1.92
C SER A 151 9.65 -8.56 -0.45
N ALA A 152 9.51 -7.53 0.40
CA ALA A 152 9.15 -7.70 1.80
C ALA A 152 7.74 -8.29 1.96
N THR A 153 6.76 -7.85 1.16
CA THR A 153 5.39 -8.38 1.18
C THR A 153 5.37 -9.88 0.84
N ASN A 154 6.21 -10.34 -0.10
CA ASN A 154 6.35 -11.76 -0.39
C ASN A 154 6.93 -12.53 0.81
N SER A 155 7.89 -11.97 1.54
CA SER A 155 8.43 -12.56 2.76
C SER A 155 7.37 -12.60 3.87
N LEU A 156 6.65 -11.49 4.09
CA LEU A 156 5.55 -11.41 5.05
C LEU A 156 4.44 -12.43 4.73
N ARG A 157 4.13 -12.65 3.46
CA ARG A 157 3.16 -13.67 3.03
C ARG A 157 3.56 -15.07 3.48
N ILE A 158 4.85 -15.42 3.32
CA ILE A 158 5.40 -16.71 3.76
C ILE A 158 5.38 -16.83 5.29
N GLU A 159 5.76 -15.78 6.01
CA GLU A 159 5.89 -15.80 7.47
C GLU A 159 4.56 -15.73 8.20
N LEU A 160 3.55 -15.08 7.62
CA LEU A 160 2.24 -14.84 8.22
C LEU A 160 1.19 -15.88 7.85
N ALA A 161 1.31 -16.55 6.70
CA ALA A 161 0.36 -17.60 6.29
C ALA A 161 0.21 -18.73 7.32
N PRO A 162 1.29 -19.28 7.94
CA PRO A 162 1.16 -20.28 9.00
C PRO A 162 0.46 -19.76 10.26
N LYS A 163 0.35 -18.44 10.42
CA LYS A 163 -0.32 -17.77 11.54
C LYS A 163 -1.77 -17.39 11.21
N GLY A 164 -2.27 -17.79 10.05
CA GLY A 164 -3.65 -17.51 9.63
C GLY A 164 -3.89 -16.08 9.14
N VAL A 165 -2.83 -15.30 8.87
CA VAL A 165 -2.94 -13.94 8.33
C VAL A 165 -2.84 -13.99 6.82
N HIS A 166 -3.86 -13.50 6.12
CA HIS A 166 -3.84 -13.35 4.68
C HIS A 166 -3.07 -12.08 4.27
N VAL A 167 -2.23 -12.15 3.23
CA VAL A 167 -1.43 -11.01 2.77
C VAL A 167 -1.69 -10.76 1.29
N THR A 168 -2.19 -9.56 0.97
CA THR A 168 -2.48 -9.09 -0.38
C THR A 168 -1.58 -7.92 -0.77
N GLY A 169 -0.89 -8.04 -1.89
CA GLY A 169 -0.16 -6.93 -2.51
C GLY A 169 -0.97 -6.30 -3.64
N VAL A 170 -1.01 -4.97 -3.73
CA VAL A 170 -1.83 -4.25 -4.70
C VAL A 170 -0.95 -3.48 -5.68
N HIS A 171 -1.03 -3.78 -6.95
CA HIS A 171 -0.26 -3.14 -8.01
C HIS A 171 -1.18 -2.41 -8.99
N MET A 172 -0.85 -1.16 -9.29
CA MET A 172 -1.60 -0.29 -10.17
C MET A 172 -0.68 0.70 -10.90
N GLY A 173 -1.15 1.23 -12.02
CA GLY A 173 -0.59 2.39 -12.67
C GLY A 173 -0.99 3.70 -11.98
N TYR A 174 -1.31 4.72 -12.75
CA TYR A 174 -1.75 6.00 -12.18
C TYR A 174 -3.20 5.93 -11.69
N VAL A 175 -3.42 6.52 -10.51
CA VAL A 175 -4.76 6.69 -9.91
C VAL A 175 -5.05 8.18 -9.79
N ASP A 176 -6.28 8.59 -10.05
CA ASP A 176 -6.69 10.01 -9.99
C ASP A 176 -6.71 10.52 -8.55
N THR A 177 -5.53 10.92 -8.11
CA THR A 177 -5.24 11.43 -6.76
C THR A 177 -4.27 12.61 -6.86
N PRO A 178 -4.16 13.44 -5.82
CA PRO A 178 -3.18 14.52 -5.79
C PRO A 178 -1.72 14.04 -6.04
N MET A 179 -1.39 12.81 -5.64
CA MET A 179 -0.07 12.22 -5.88
C MET A 179 0.23 12.07 -7.38
N ALA A 180 -0.75 11.74 -8.19
CA ALA A 180 -0.63 11.55 -9.64
C ALA A 180 -1.08 12.77 -10.45
N ALA A 181 -1.22 13.96 -9.84
CA ALA A 181 -1.67 15.18 -10.54
C ALA A 181 -0.74 15.60 -11.68
N HIS A 182 0.55 15.25 -11.57
CA HIS A 182 1.57 15.54 -12.58
C HIS A 182 1.55 14.60 -13.80
N ALA A 183 0.84 13.49 -13.72
CA ALA A 183 0.83 12.49 -14.78
C ALA A 183 -0.24 12.81 -15.82
N ASP A 184 0.15 12.74 -17.09
CA ASP A 184 -0.75 12.80 -18.22
C ASP A 184 -1.18 11.36 -18.62
N GLY A 185 -2.41 11.24 -19.14
CA GLY A 185 -2.93 9.97 -19.62
C GLY A 185 -3.97 9.32 -18.71
N PRO A 186 -4.36 8.07 -19.02
CA PRO A 186 -5.42 7.36 -18.29
C PRO A 186 -5.07 7.16 -16.83
N LYS A 187 -6.04 7.40 -15.95
CA LYS A 187 -5.93 7.16 -14.50
C LYS A 187 -7.11 6.32 -14.04
N LEU A 188 -6.85 5.38 -13.14
CA LEU A 188 -7.90 4.64 -12.46
C LEU A 188 -8.67 5.58 -11.52
N LEU A 189 -9.96 5.35 -11.38
CA LEU A 189 -10.76 6.01 -10.36
C LEU A 189 -10.44 5.41 -8.99
N PRO A 190 -10.15 6.23 -7.96
CA PRO A 190 -9.80 5.74 -6.63
C PRO A 190 -10.84 4.78 -6.03
N ALA A 191 -12.13 5.08 -6.21
CA ALA A 191 -13.23 4.26 -5.71
C ALA A 191 -13.24 2.86 -6.36
N GLU A 192 -13.09 2.79 -7.68
CA GLU A 192 -13.08 1.54 -8.43
C GLU A 192 -11.89 0.67 -8.03
N LEU A 193 -10.70 1.28 -7.89
CA LEU A 193 -9.52 0.56 -7.43
C LEU A 193 -9.73 -0.04 -6.04
N VAL A 194 -10.26 0.74 -5.09
CA VAL A 194 -10.48 0.26 -3.73
C VAL A 194 -11.52 -0.86 -3.69
N THR A 195 -12.60 -0.74 -4.48
CA THR A 195 -13.58 -1.82 -4.64
C THR A 195 -12.92 -3.11 -5.13
N THR A 196 -12.09 -3.01 -6.19
CA THR A 196 -11.33 -4.17 -6.72
C THR A 196 -10.42 -4.79 -5.65
N VAL A 197 -9.75 -3.95 -4.83
CA VAL A 197 -8.86 -4.45 -3.77
C VAL A 197 -9.64 -5.22 -2.72
N TYR A 198 -10.77 -4.70 -2.25
CA TYR A 198 -11.55 -5.39 -1.24
C TYR A 198 -12.23 -6.64 -1.79
N ASP A 199 -12.69 -6.64 -3.04
CA ASP A 199 -13.22 -7.84 -3.70
C ASP A 199 -12.17 -8.96 -3.75
N ALA A 200 -10.93 -8.61 -4.11
CA ALA A 200 -9.81 -9.56 -4.13
C ALA A 200 -9.45 -10.07 -2.72
N VAL A 201 -9.46 -9.19 -1.71
CA VAL A 201 -9.25 -9.59 -0.31
C VAL A 201 -10.32 -10.60 0.13
N GLU A 202 -11.60 -10.33 -0.14
CA GLU A 202 -12.70 -11.22 0.22
C GLU A 202 -12.69 -12.53 -0.59
N ALA A 203 -12.16 -12.50 -1.82
CA ALA A 203 -11.90 -13.70 -2.63
C ALA A 203 -10.67 -14.49 -2.14
N GLY A 204 -9.84 -13.92 -1.27
CA GLY A 204 -8.60 -14.54 -0.78
C GLY A 204 -7.48 -14.49 -1.79
N GLU A 205 -7.44 -13.48 -2.64
CA GLU A 205 -6.38 -13.27 -3.62
C GLU A 205 -5.14 -12.64 -2.97
N HIS A 206 -3.97 -13.17 -3.31
CA HIS A 206 -2.71 -12.68 -2.77
C HIS A 206 -2.16 -11.44 -3.49
N GLU A 207 -2.69 -11.14 -4.67
CA GLU A 207 -2.17 -10.06 -5.48
C GLU A 207 -3.27 -9.47 -6.38
N VAL A 208 -3.33 -8.14 -6.41
CA VAL A 208 -4.22 -7.38 -7.29
C VAL A 208 -3.40 -6.71 -8.38
N LEU A 209 -3.72 -6.96 -9.63
CA LEU A 209 -3.22 -6.26 -10.81
C LEU A 209 -4.36 -5.40 -11.34
N ALA A 210 -4.38 -4.12 -10.98
CA ALA A 210 -5.56 -3.29 -11.10
C ALA A 210 -5.85 -2.77 -12.51
N ASP A 211 -4.88 -2.88 -13.42
CA ASP A 211 -5.01 -2.40 -14.80
C ASP A 211 -4.21 -3.26 -15.78
N GLU A 212 -4.53 -3.10 -17.07
CA GLU A 212 -3.91 -3.89 -18.12
C GLU A 212 -2.41 -3.64 -18.24
N LEU A 213 -1.94 -2.40 -18.04
CA LEU A 213 -0.52 -2.07 -18.07
C LEU A 213 0.24 -2.81 -16.97
N THR A 214 -0.33 -2.89 -15.77
CA THR A 214 0.26 -3.65 -14.64
C THR A 214 0.36 -5.14 -14.98
N VAL A 215 -0.66 -5.73 -15.61
CA VAL A 215 -0.63 -7.12 -16.09
C VAL A 215 0.48 -7.32 -17.13
N GLN A 216 0.60 -6.42 -18.10
CA GLN A 216 1.61 -6.48 -19.15
C GLN A 216 3.03 -6.40 -18.57
N VAL A 217 3.30 -5.40 -17.70
CA VAL A 217 4.62 -5.24 -17.07
C VAL A 217 4.98 -6.46 -16.23
N LYS A 218 4.04 -6.99 -15.43
CA LYS A 218 4.30 -8.20 -14.65
C LYS A 218 4.65 -9.39 -15.54
N SER A 219 3.95 -9.60 -16.63
CA SER A 219 4.21 -10.71 -17.55
C SER A 219 5.58 -10.62 -18.24
N ALA A 220 6.11 -9.40 -18.43
CA ALA A 220 7.40 -9.15 -19.04
C ALA A 220 8.59 -9.38 -18.10
N LEU A 221 8.39 -9.52 -16.77
CA LEU A 221 9.47 -9.68 -15.80
C LEU A 221 10.37 -10.90 -16.03
N SER A 222 9.86 -11.96 -16.63
CA SER A 222 10.64 -13.16 -16.95
C SER A 222 11.38 -13.05 -18.29
N GLY A 223 11.15 -12.00 -19.05
CA GLY A 223 11.77 -11.73 -20.34
C GLY A 223 13.14 -11.04 -20.20
N PRO A 224 13.77 -10.71 -21.33
CA PRO A 224 14.97 -9.87 -21.33
C PRO A 224 14.64 -8.46 -20.82
N VAL A 225 15.66 -7.74 -20.33
CA VAL A 225 15.46 -6.40 -19.75
C VAL A 225 14.87 -5.41 -20.75
N GLU A 226 15.15 -5.59 -22.03
CA GLU A 226 14.64 -4.78 -23.13
C GLU A 226 13.14 -4.95 -23.36
N ALA A 227 12.55 -6.03 -22.87
CA ALA A 227 11.09 -6.19 -22.90
C ALA A 227 10.37 -5.17 -22.01
N LEU A 228 11.04 -4.74 -20.94
CA LEU A 228 10.54 -3.66 -20.05
C LEU A 228 11.03 -2.28 -20.48
N TYR A 229 12.24 -2.19 -21.06
CA TYR A 229 12.91 -0.93 -21.41
C TYR A 229 13.40 -0.96 -22.86
N PRO A 230 12.50 -0.85 -23.86
CA PRO A 230 12.87 -0.98 -25.28
C PRO A 230 13.84 0.11 -25.75
N ASP A 231 13.84 1.27 -25.10
CA ASP A 231 14.70 2.41 -25.46
C ASP A 231 16.19 2.20 -25.11
N LEU A 232 16.54 1.14 -24.35
CA LEU A 232 17.94 0.80 -24.08
C LEU A 232 18.74 0.50 -25.34
N HIS A 233 18.08 0.09 -26.44
CA HIS A 233 18.73 -0.15 -27.72
C HIS A 233 18.91 1.10 -28.59
N SER A 234 18.18 2.20 -28.29
CA SER A 234 18.18 3.40 -29.15
C SER A 234 19.41 4.29 -28.98
N THR A 235 20.28 4.02 -28.02
CA THR A 235 21.46 4.85 -27.69
C THR A 235 22.73 4.52 -28.46
N ASN A 236 22.69 3.58 -29.43
CA ASN A 236 23.84 3.16 -30.25
C ASN A 236 23.67 3.45 -31.74
N ALA A 237 23.12 4.62 -32.10
CA ALA A 237 23.14 5.12 -33.48
C ALA A 237 23.78 6.51 -33.58
#